data_fcc2366b72bd2b81ad69c7d21fbe42df
#
_entry.id   fcc2366b72bd2b81ad69c7d21fbe42df
#
_cell.length_a   1.000
_cell.length_b   1.000
_cell.length_c   1.000
_cell.angle_alpha   90.00
_cell.angle_beta   90.00
_cell.angle_gamma   90.00
#
_symmetry.space_group_name_H-M   'P 1'
#
loop_
_entity.id
_entity.type
_entity.pdbx_description
1 polymer ?
#
loop_
_entity_poly.entity_id
_entity_poly.type
_entity_poly.pdbx_seq_one_letter_code
_entity_poly.pdbx_strand_id
1 'polypeptide(L)'
;EKNKSQIIEAKKEVRENATHSVTNLYTSDGFEALVELSQYMNPVTDKIVDYEEEEHRILLLENMIKSPYFARIDFKFDDEEECEKIYIGRSSLRKNSYQEMYVYDWRSPIASIFYRFMKGEAFYDAPCGRVTGELKLKRQYEIKNGVLKYFFDTDVQIVDEFLRQLLSQNTTAKMKAIVETIQQEQDAVIRDMENDLLMVQGVAGSGKTSIALHRAAYLMYQGLQTKLSANNIMIISPNTIFEQYISNVLPELGEDNVISVVFEDILKMLLKGRKIQSKNDFLEKIIAPSQYKKIYKDSIEFKASKLFGEILDKFIYDIPCQWIEFDDVYYEGTCVVNRQTLQDKILGRTETPLGIKLEQLEDYILELIFGTGKGRGHKAEKNLVKQEI
;
A
#
# COMPACT_ATOMS: atom_id res chain seq x y z
N GLU A 1 -9.62 11.81 -25.66
CA GLU A 1 -10.98 11.74 -26.25
C GLU A 1 -11.14 10.56 -27.21
N LYS A 2 -10.18 10.30 -28.09
CA LYS A 2 -10.21 9.18 -29.06
C LYS A 2 -10.31 7.82 -28.35
N ASN A 3 -9.50 7.60 -27.32
CA ASN A 3 -9.48 6.35 -26.55
C ASN A 3 -10.76 6.15 -25.73
N LYS A 4 -11.33 7.23 -25.19
CA LYS A 4 -12.61 7.18 -24.48
C LYS A 4 -13.76 6.72 -25.38
N SER A 5 -13.78 7.20 -26.62
CA SER A 5 -14.76 6.77 -27.63
C SER A 5 -14.58 5.30 -28.00
N GLN A 6 -13.34 4.82 -28.13
CA GLN A 6 -13.03 3.42 -28.41
C GLN A 6 -13.44 2.47 -27.28
N ILE A 7 -13.30 2.90 -26.00
CA ILE A 7 -13.77 2.13 -24.84
C ILE A 7 -15.30 2.04 -24.81
N ILE A 8 -15.99 3.15 -25.10
CA ILE A 8 -17.45 3.16 -25.14
C ILE A 8 -17.97 2.21 -26.24
N GLU A 9 -17.32 2.22 -27.38
CA GLU A 9 -17.68 1.34 -28.54
C GLU A 9 -17.39 -0.12 -28.20
N ALA A 10 -16.22 -0.43 -27.59
CA ALA A 10 -15.87 -1.77 -27.14
C ALA A 10 -16.81 -2.29 -26.04
N LYS A 11 -17.21 -1.45 -25.06
CA LYS A 11 -18.20 -1.82 -24.03
C LYS A 11 -19.57 -2.12 -24.64
N LYS A 12 -19.97 -1.39 -25.71
CA LYS A 12 -21.22 -1.63 -26.42
C LYS A 12 -21.18 -2.96 -27.16
N GLU A 13 -20.09 -3.25 -27.86
CA GLU A 13 -19.87 -4.49 -28.60
C GLU A 13 -19.88 -5.72 -27.64
N VAL A 14 -19.20 -5.63 -26.48
CA VAL A 14 -19.25 -6.68 -25.45
C VAL A 14 -20.68 -6.86 -24.93
N ARG A 15 -21.42 -5.78 -24.69
CA ARG A 15 -22.80 -5.86 -24.19
C ARG A 15 -23.72 -6.53 -25.18
N GLU A 16 -23.59 -6.24 -26.50
CA GLU A 16 -24.38 -6.85 -27.57
C GLU A 16 -24.03 -8.34 -27.69
N ASN A 17 -22.77 -8.70 -27.70
CA ASN A 17 -22.30 -10.10 -27.79
C ASN A 17 -22.58 -10.89 -26.51
N ALA A 18 -22.41 -10.28 -25.33
CA ALA A 18 -22.70 -10.92 -24.04
C ALA A 18 -24.16 -11.30 -23.86
N THR A 19 -25.09 -10.56 -24.50
CA THR A 19 -26.52 -10.89 -24.45
C THR A 19 -26.81 -12.23 -25.14
N HIS A 20 -26.10 -12.57 -26.20
CA HIS A 20 -26.18 -13.87 -26.87
C HIS A 20 -25.51 -15.00 -26.05
N SER A 21 -24.33 -14.77 -25.52
CA SER A 21 -23.56 -15.79 -24.77
C SER A 21 -24.17 -16.07 -23.38
N VAL A 22 -24.77 -15.07 -22.71
CA VAL A 22 -25.47 -15.26 -21.42
C VAL A 22 -26.69 -16.16 -21.56
N THR A 23 -27.41 -16.15 -22.70
CA THR A 23 -28.54 -17.04 -22.95
C THR A 23 -28.09 -18.51 -23.03
N ASN A 24 -26.89 -18.76 -23.50
CA ASN A 24 -26.29 -20.11 -23.67
C ASN A 24 -25.60 -20.63 -22.38
N LEU A 25 -25.32 -19.77 -21.41
CA LEU A 25 -24.74 -20.17 -20.10
C LEU A 25 -25.62 -21.16 -19.30
N TYR A 26 -26.90 -21.25 -19.64
CA TYR A 26 -27.87 -22.15 -18.99
C TYR A 26 -28.07 -23.47 -19.76
N THR A 27 -27.31 -23.69 -20.84
CA THR A 27 -27.33 -24.94 -21.63
C THR A 27 -26.11 -25.80 -21.37
N SER A 28 -26.05 -27.01 -21.95
CA SER A 28 -24.95 -27.96 -21.83
C SER A 28 -23.58 -27.39 -22.24
N ASP A 29 -23.56 -26.30 -23.03
CA ASP A 29 -22.35 -25.68 -23.57
C ASP A 29 -21.89 -24.45 -22.76
N GLY A 30 -22.29 -24.36 -21.49
CA GLY A 30 -22.00 -23.22 -20.60
C GLY A 30 -20.51 -22.93 -20.40
N PHE A 31 -19.63 -23.92 -20.53
CA PHE A 31 -18.18 -23.70 -20.46
C PHE A 31 -17.65 -23.04 -21.73
N GLU A 32 -18.11 -23.43 -22.92
CA GLU A 32 -17.73 -22.78 -24.18
C GLU A 32 -18.22 -21.33 -24.23
N ALA A 33 -19.44 -21.07 -23.76
CA ALA A 33 -19.97 -19.72 -23.64
C ALA A 33 -19.17 -18.83 -22.65
N LEU A 34 -18.62 -19.39 -21.58
CA LEU A 34 -17.72 -18.67 -20.65
C LEU A 34 -16.36 -18.35 -21.29
N VAL A 35 -15.80 -19.29 -22.05
CA VAL A 35 -14.56 -19.07 -22.81
C VAL A 35 -14.75 -18.01 -23.87
N GLU A 36 -15.85 -18.07 -24.61
CA GLU A 36 -16.21 -17.07 -25.62
C GLU A 36 -16.40 -15.69 -24.98
N LEU A 37 -17.13 -15.58 -23.87
CA LEU A 37 -17.30 -14.35 -23.11
C LEU A 37 -15.96 -13.76 -22.65
N SER A 38 -15.03 -14.61 -22.19
CA SER A 38 -13.71 -14.17 -21.75
C SER A 38 -12.88 -13.60 -22.91
N GLN A 39 -13.00 -14.16 -24.11
CA GLN A 39 -12.32 -13.65 -25.31
C GLN A 39 -12.81 -12.26 -25.71
N TYR A 40 -14.10 -11.94 -25.50
CA TYR A 40 -14.62 -10.60 -25.72
C TYR A 40 -14.30 -9.61 -24.60
N MET A 41 -14.16 -10.10 -23.36
CA MET A 41 -13.86 -9.22 -22.22
C MET A 41 -12.38 -8.81 -22.16
N ASN A 42 -11.45 -9.69 -22.52
CA ASN A 42 -10.03 -9.40 -22.47
C ASN A 42 -9.63 -8.15 -23.26
N PRO A 43 -10.02 -7.99 -24.55
CA PRO A 43 -9.68 -6.78 -25.31
C PRO A 43 -10.27 -5.48 -24.74
N VAL A 44 -11.41 -5.57 -24.03
CA VAL A 44 -12.00 -4.39 -23.36
C VAL A 44 -11.24 -4.05 -22.09
N THR A 45 -10.85 -5.06 -21.33
CA THR A 45 -10.02 -4.87 -20.13
C THR A 45 -8.68 -4.26 -20.51
N ASP A 46 -8.03 -4.76 -21.56
CA ASP A 46 -6.76 -4.22 -22.06
C ASP A 46 -6.91 -2.73 -22.47
N LYS A 47 -7.97 -2.39 -23.21
CA LYS A 47 -8.23 -1.00 -23.61
C LYS A 47 -8.58 -0.09 -22.41
N ILE A 48 -9.18 -0.61 -21.36
CA ILE A 48 -9.43 0.16 -20.13
C ILE A 48 -8.12 0.42 -19.40
N VAL A 49 -7.26 -0.58 -19.27
CA VAL A 49 -5.93 -0.44 -18.67
C VAL A 49 -5.09 0.57 -19.46
N ASP A 50 -5.02 0.44 -20.79
CA ASP A 50 -4.31 1.40 -21.65
C ASP A 50 -4.82 2.83 -21.48
N TYR A 51 -6.13 3.01 -21.32
CA TYR A 51 -6.73 4.32 -21.12
C TYR A 51 -6.37 4.91 -19.74
N GLU A 52 -6.44 4.10 -18.69
CA GLU A 52 -6.08 4.52 -17.33
C GLU A 52 -4.59 4.88 -17.25
N GLU A 53 -3.73 4.11 -17.91
CA GLU A 53 -2.29 4.43 -18.01
C GLU A 53 -2.03 5.73 -18.78
N GLU A 54 -2.74 5.98 -19.90
CA GLU A 54 -2.62 7.23 -20.63
C GLU A 54 -3.16 8.44 -19.86
N GLU A 55 -4.28 8.29 -19.16
CA GLU A 55 -4.85 9.34 -18.31
C GLU A 55 -3.87 9.70 -17.17
N HIS A 56 -3.32 8.69 -16.52
CA HIS A 56 -2.28 8.87 -15.51
C HIS A 56 -1.04 9.58 -16.08
N ARG A 57 -0.58 9.16 -17.26
CA ARG A 57 0.54 9.80 -17.95
C ARG A 57 0.28 11.26 -18.31
N ILE A 58 -0.94 11.60 -18.73
CA ILE A 58 -1.31 12.99 -19.02
C ILE A 58 -1.26 13.84 -17.76
N LEU A 59 -1.85 13.38 -16.65
CA LEU A 59 -1.81 14.08 -15.36
C LEU A 59 -0.38 14.29 -14.86
N LEU A 60 0.47 13.28 -15.03
CA LEU A 60 1.88 13.36 -14.70
C LEU A 60 2.60 14.42 -15.53
N LEU A 61 2.37 14.45 -16.85
CA LEU A 61 2.97 15.46 -17.74
C LEU A 61 2.44 16.88 -17.44
N GLU A 62 1.16 17.04 -17.12
CA GLU A 62 0.59 18.33 -16.70
C GLU A 62 1.26 18.85 -15.42
N ASN A 63 1.55 17.98 -14.46
CA ASN A 63 2.28 18.34 -13.26
C ASN A 63 3.75 18.67 -13.56
N MET A 64 4.38 17.91 -14.48
CA MET A 64 5.75 18.19 -14.92
C MET A 64 5.87 19.54 -15.67
N ILE A 65 4.86 19.96 -16.43
CA ILE A 65 4.84 21.31 -17.05
C ILE A 65 4.91 22.39 -15.98
N LYS A 66 4.30 22.20 -14.83
CA LYS A 66 4.33 23.17 -13.73
C LYS A 66 5.66 23.20 -13.00
N SER A 67 6.29 22.02 -12.81
CA SER A 67 7.59 21.87 -12.12
C SER A 67 8.30 20.61 -12.63
N PRO A 68 9.06 20.72 -13.75
CA PRO A 68 9.64 19.55 -14.42
C PRO A 68 10.76 18.89 -13.61
N TYR A 69 11.56 19.67 -12.91
CA TYR A 69 12.65 19.21 -12.05
C TYR A 69 12.85 20.19 -10.91
N PHE A 70 13.44 19.72 -9.84
CA PHE A 70 13.78 20.54 -8.67
C PHE A 70 15.27 20.58 -8.37
N ALA A 71 16.06 19.69 -9.00
CA ALA A 71 17.50 19.64 -8.80
C ALA A 71 18.24 19.28 -10.09
N ARG A 72 19.53 19.63 -10.13
CA ARG A 72 20.52 19.17 -11.12
C ARG A 72 21.82 18.85 -10.41
N ILE A 73 22.43 17.75 -10.82
CA ILE A 73 23.81 17.44 -10.52
C ILE A 73 24.63 17.43 -11.83
N ASP A 74 25.85 17.91 -11.76
CA ASP A 74 26.85 17.71 -12.84
C ASP A 74 27.80 16.63 -12.33
N PHE A 75 27.72 15.44 -12.93
CA PHE A 75 28.45 14.25 -12.49
C PHE A 75 29.39 13.79 -13.59
N LYS A 76 30.65 13.57 -13.24
CA LYS A 76 31.66 13.03 -14.15
C LYS A 76 31.90 11.58 -13.79
N PHE A 77 31.49 10.67 -14.64
CA PHE A 77 31.78 9.25 -14.50
C PHE A 77 33.29 8.99 -14.65
N ASP A 78 33.80 7.97 -13.94
CA ASP A 78 35.24 7.66 -13.97
C ASP A 78 35.70 7.17 -15.34
N ASP A 79 34.82 6.59 -16.13
CA ASP A 79 35.03 6.06 -17.47
C ASP A 79 34.72 7.08 -18.59
N GLU A 80 34.27 8.30 -18.26
CA GLU A 80 33.92 9.33 -19.21
C GLU A 80 34.81 10.59 -19.05
N GLU A 81 35.09 11.27 -20.16
CA GLU A 81 35.86 12.53 -20.16
C GLU A 81 34.97 13.73 -19.83
N GLU A 82 33.72 13.70 -20.28
CA GLU A 82 32.76 14.79 -20.13
C GLU A 82 31.92 14.66 -18.87
N CYS A 83 31.44 15.80 -18.40
CA CYS A 83 30.56 15.88 -17.25
C CYS A 83 29.11 15.85 -17.72
N GLU A 84 28.31 14.87 -17.24
CA GLU A 84 26.91 14.74 -17.57
C GLU A 84 26.06 15.64 -16.66
N LYS A 85 25.04 16.29 -17.24
CA LYS A 85 24.07 17.14 -16.53
C LYS A 85 22.82 16.35 -16.27
N ILE A 86 22.62 15.93 -15.03
CA ILE A 86 21.54 15.05 -14.59
C ILE A 86 20.48 15.89 -13.87
N TYR A 87 19.31 16.03 -14.47
CA TYR A 87 18.17 16.72 -13.87
C TYR A 87 17.33 15.73 -13.07
N ILE A 88 16.93 16.12 -11.86
CA ILE A 88 16.17 15.29 -10.93
C ILE A 88 14.81 15.92 -10.69
N GLY A 89 13.76 15.15 -10.92
CA GLY A 89 12.36 15.56 -10.77
C GLY A 89 11.55 14.57 -9.94
N ARG A 90 10.26 14.83 -9.84
CA ARG A 90 9.30 13.94 -9.15
C ARG A 90 9.01 12.68 -9.94
N SER A 91 9.23 12.71 -11.26
CA SER A 91 9.02 11.59 -12.16
C SER A 91 10.03 11.65 -13.30
N SER A 92 10.26 10.50 -13.94
CA SER A 92 11.17 10.41 -15.08
C SER A 92 10.54 10.98 -16.35
N LEU A 93 11.34 11.68 -17.16
CA LEU A 93 10.97 12.13 -18.51
C LEU A 93 12.01 11.66 -19.51
N ARG A 94 11.58 10.91 -20.52
CA ARG A 94 12.40 10.41 -21.64
C ARG A 94 12.07 11.14 -22.92
N LYS A 95 13.06 11.34 -23.78
CA LYS A 95 12.92 12.04 -25.07
C LYS A 95 12.10 11.26 -26.09
N ASN A 96 12.27 9.96 -26.15
CA ASN A 96 11.49 9.00 -26.95
C ASN A 96 11.66 7.62 -26.32
N SER A 97 11.03 6.59 -26.88
CA SER A 97 11.07 5.20 -26.38
C SER A 97 12.49 4.61 -26.21
N TYR A 98 13.51 5.30 -26.74
CA TYR A 98 14.91 4.83 -26.76
C TYR A 98 15.87 5.94 -26.31
N GLN A 99 16.40 5.80 -25.10
CA GLN A 99 17.75 6.14 -24.64
C GLN A 99 18.07 7.52 -24.00
N GLU A 100 17.49 8.64 -24.33
CA GLU A 100 17.86 9.90 -23.66
C GLU A 100 16.90 10.27 -22.52
N MET A 101 17.42 10.34 -21.29
CA MET A 101 16.66 10.80 -20.13
C MET A 101 16.83 12.32 -20.01
N TYR A 102 15.69 13.05 -20.02
CA TYR A 102 15.68 14.47 -19.73
C TYR A 102 15.64 14.77 -18.24
N VAL A 103 14.85 13.99 -17.51
CA VAL A 103 14.69 14.12 -16.07
C VAL A 103 14.67 12.73 -15.45
N TYR A 104 15.47 12.54 -14.43
CA TYR A 104 15.50 11.34 -13.61
C TYR A 104 14.55 11.47 -12.43
N ASP A 105 13.84 10.41 -12.15
CA ASP A 105 13.03 10.32 -10.93
C ASP A 105 13.95 10.41 -9.70
N TRP A 106 13.51 11.13 -8.68
CA TRP A 106 14.25 11.30 -7.43
C TRP A 106 14.54 9.97 -6.71
N ARG A 107 13.74 8.93 -6.98
CA ARG A 107 13.89 7.59 -6.41
C ARG A 107 14.92 6.74 -7.14
N SER A 108 15.32 7.13 -8.34
CA SER A 108 16.32 6.40 -9.13
C SER A 108 17.66 6.28 -8.39
N PRO A 109 18.44 5.21 -8.65
CA PRO A 109 19.74 5.03 -8.02
C PRO A 109 20.68 6.24 -8.20
N ILE A 110 20.78 6.78 -9.40
CA ILE A 110 21.65 7.93 -9.69
C ILE A 110 21.23 9.20 -8.94
N ALA A 111 19.94 9.40 -8.69
CA ALA A 111 19.44 10.52 -7.91
C ALA A 111 19.90 10.48 -6.44
N SER A 112 20.29 9.31 -5.90
CA SER A 112 20.82 9.19 -4.55
C SER A 112 22.09 10.01 -4.32
N ILE A 113 22.86 10.27 -5.38
CA ILE A 113 24.06 11.12 -5.32
C ILE A 113 23.69 12.50 -4.79
N PHE A 114 22.58 13.08 -5.26
CA PHE A 114 22.12 14.39 -4.82
C PHE A 114 21.84 14.46 -3.31
N TYR A 115 21.37 13.39 -2.72
CA TYR A 115 21.00 13.34 -1.29
C TYR A 115 22.18 13.00 -0.39
N ARG A 116 23.04 12.07 -0.82
CA ARG A 116 24.05 11.43 0.02
C ARG A 116 25.41 12.10 -0.01
N PHE A 117 25.78 12.74 -1.14
CA PHE A 117 27.14 13.22 -1.34
C PHE A 117 27.22 14.73 -1.44
N MET A 118 28.34 15.26 -0.95
CA MET A 118 28.82 16.60 -1.24
C MET A 118 29.63 16.59 -2.54
N LYS A 119 30.05 17.78 -3.03
CA LYS A 119 30.97 17.87 -4.18
C LYS A 119 32.26 17.09 -3.90
N GLY A 120 32.70 16.36 -4.89
CA GLY A 120 33.85 15.46 -4.83
C GLY A 120 33.48 14.03 -5.24
N GLU A 121 34.22 13.06 -4.75
CA GLU A 121 33.99 11.65 -5.04
C GLU A 121 32.62 11.19 -4.56
N ALA A 122 31.88 10.51 -5.46
CA ALA A 122 30.56 10.01 -5.18
C ALA A 122 30.27 8.73 -5.97
N PHE A 123 29.32 7.94 -5.49
CA PHE A 123 28.91 6.70 -6.12
C PHE A 123 27.42 6.42 -5.92
N TYR A 124 26.88 5.53 -6.74
CA TYR A 124 25.57 4.95 -6.53
C TYR A 124 25.58 3.46 -6.92
N ASP A 125 24.68 2.69 -6.31
CA ASP A 125 24.55 1.27 -6.61
C ASP A 125 23.45 1.09 -7.67
N ALA A 126 23.84 0.71 -8.88
CA ALA A 126 22.95 0.36 -9.98
C ALA A 126 22.73 -1.16 -10.03
N PRO A 127 21.69 -1.67 -10.71
CA PRO A 127 21.48 -3.11 -10.87
C PRO A 127 22.67 -3.85 -11.49
N CYS A 128 23.48 -3.17 -12.30
CA CYS A 128 24.70 -3.69 -12.91
C CYS A 128 25.95 -3.63 -12.01
N GLY A 129 25.83 -3.02 -10.83
CA GLY A 129 26.95 -2.82 -9.89
C GLY A 129 27.14 -1.37 -9.47
N ARG A 130 28.23 -1.13 -8.70
CA ARG A 130 28.54 0.22 -8.21
C ARG A 130 29.15 1.05 -9.33
N VAL A 131 28.59 2.25 -9.50
CA VAL A 131 29.06 3.27 -10.44
C VAL A 131 29.68 4.41 -9.63
N THR A 132 30.93 4.77 -9.96
CA THR A 132 31.74 5.79 -9.28
C THR A 132 32.00 6.97 -10.19
N GLY A 133 32.33 8.10 -9.60
CA GLY A 133 32.65 9.32 -10.32
C GLY A 133 32.80 10.51 -9.39
N GLU A 134 32.83 11.70 -9.98
CA GLU A 134 33.00 12.96 -9.25
C GLU A 134 31.80 13.89 -9.43
N LEU A 135 31.20 14.32 -8.34
CA LEU A 135 30.12 15.30 -8.28
C LEU A 135 30.72 16.73 -8.34
N LYS A 136 30.55 17.40 -9.48
CA LYS A 136 31.10 18.75 -9.72
C LYS A 136 30.18 19.87 -9.30
N LEU A 137 28.87 19.67 -9.46
CA LEU A 137 27.84 20.66 -9.14
C LEU A 137 26.62 20.01 -8.52
N LYS A 138 26.07 20.65 -7.49
CA LYS A 138 24.69 20.43 -6.98
C LYS A 138 23.94 21.74 -7.09
N ARG A 139 22.82 21.74 -7.79
CA ARG A 139 21.98 22.93 -7.98
C ARG A 139 20.53 22.58 -7.69
N GLN A 140 19.90 23.39 -6.89
CA GLN A 140 18.46 23.30 -6.58
C GLN A 140 17.71 24.40 -7.29
N TYR A 141 16.49 24.09 -7.77
CA TYR A 141 15.61 25.01 -8.50
C TYR A 141 14.28 25.12 -7.78
N GLU A 142 13.71 26.31 -7.82
CA GLU A 142 12.32 26.54 -7.49
C GLU A 142 11.58 26.98 -8.76
N ILE A 143 10.74 26.06 -9.29
CA ILE A 143 9.92 26.29 -10.49
C ILE A 143 8.47 26.19 -10.07
N LYS A 144 7.71 27.28 -10.25
CA LYS A 144 6.27 27.32 -9.97
C LYS A 144 5.50 27.71 -11.24
N ASN A 145 4.53 26.87 -11.62
CA ASN A 145 3.71 27.06 -12.83
C ASN A 145 4.56 27.30 -14.11
N GLY A 146 5.60 26.48 -14.29
CA GLY A 146 6.51 26.57 -15.44
C GLY A 146 7.46 27.77 -15.42
N VAL A 147 7.47 28.60 -14.37
CA VAL A 147 8.32 29.76 -14.24
C VAL A 147 9.40 29.52 -13.21
N LEU A 148 10.66 29.67 -13.62
CA LEU A 148 11.80 29.65 -12.71
C LEU A 148 11.74 30.86 -11.78
N LYS A 149 11.61 30.61 -10.47
CA LYS A 149 11.60 31.64 -9.43
C LYS A 149 13.01 32.01 -9.01
N TYR A 150 13.79 30.98 -8.63
CA TYR A 150 15.19 31.11 -8.27
C TYR A 150 15.91 29.77 -8.38
N PHE A 151 17.21 29.81 -8.35
CA PHE A 151 18.06 28.65 -8.16
C PHE A 151 19.26 29.01 -7.29
N PHE A 152 19.87 28.01 -6.69
CA PHE A 152 21.09 28.17 -5.92
C PHE A 152 21.96 26.91 -6.01
N ASP A 153 23.26 27.15 -6.01
CA ASP A 153 24.24 26.07 -5.93
C ASP A 153 24.48 25.74 -4.46
N THR A 154 24.28 24.49 -4.13
CA THR A 154 24.35 24.06 -2.75
C THR A 154 24.99 22.69 -2.64
N ASP A 155 25.61 22.45 -1.53
CA ASP A 155 25.99 21.12 -1.13
C ASP A 155 24.88 20.45 -0.31
N VAL A 156 23.76 21.18 -0.05
CA VAL A 156 22.62 20.76 0.79
C VAL A 156 21.33 20.79 0.00
N GLN A 157 20.53 19.75 0.10
CA GLN A 157 19.12 19.81 -0.31
C GLN A 157 18.31 20.51 0.81
N ILE A 158 17.57 21.55 0.46
CA ILE A 158 16.73 22.28 1.41
C ILE A 158 15.27 22.06 1.00
N VAL A 159 14.54 21.27 1.77
CA VAL A 159 13.13 20.94 1.53
C VAL A 159 12.21 21.98 2.15
N ASP A 160 12.59 22.54 3.29
CA ASP A 160 11.81 23.52 4.04
C ASP A 160 11.92 24.92 3.43
N GLU A 161 10.76 25.53 3.04
CA GLU A 161 10.73 26.85 2.40
C GLU A 161 11.19 27.97 3.35
N PHE A 162 10.91 27.85 4.65
CA PHE A 162 11.40 28.79 5.66
C PHE A 162 12.91 28.69 5.83
N LEU A 163 13.43 27.46 5.82
CA LEU A 163 14.87 27.21 5.88
C LEU A 163 15.58 27.68 4.61
N ARG A 164 14.93 27.57 3.43
CA ARG A 164 15.41 28.12 2.15
C ARG A 164 15.55 29.65 2.21
N GLN A 165 14.55 30.34 2.75
CA GLN A 165 14.59 31.80 2.92
C GLN A 165 15.68 32.21 3.90
N LEU A 166 15.81 31.51 5.03
CA LEU A 166 16.87 31.76 6.01
C LEU A 166 18.27 31.55 5.42
N LEU A 167 18.48 30.48 4.64
CA LEU A 167 19.76 30.15 4.03
C LEU A 167 20.13 31.09 2.87
N SER A 168 19.16 31.69 2.19
CA SER A 168 19.39 32.72 1.18
C SER A 168 19.87 34.06 1.78
N GLN A 169 19.67 34.27 3.10
CA GLN A 169 20.03 35.49 3.83
C GLN A 169 21.28 35.36 4.70
N ASN A 170 22.35 34.71 4.25
CA ASN A 170 23.64 34.58 4.96
C ASN A 170 23.67 33.64 6.18
N THR A 171 23.46 32.36 5.95
CA THR A 171 23.55 31.33 6.98
C THR A 171 24.97 30.91 7.31
N THR A 172 25.25 30.65 8.60
CA THR A 172 26.55 30.17 9.05
C THR A 172 26.84 28.76 8.54
N ALA A 173 28.13 28.48 8.24
CA ALA A 173 28.60 27.16 7.80
C ALA A 173 28.17 26.00 8.73
N LYS A 174 28.04 26.29 10.03
CA LYS A 174 27.58 25.32 11.04
C LYS A 174 26.12 24.87 10.85
N MET A 175 25.25 25.81 10.43
CA MET A 175 23.82 25.48 10.20
C MET A 175 23.64 24.69 8.91
N LYS A 176 24.43 24.97 7.87
CA LYS A 176 24.47 24.16 6.65
C LYS A 176 24.87 22.71 6.96
N ALA A 177 25.92 22.50 7.73
CA ALA A 177 26.41 21.17 8.08
C ALA A 177 25.36 20.36 8.88
N ILE A 178 24.58 20.99 9.77
CA ILE A 178 23.50 20.32 10.51
C ILE A 178 22.39 19.84 9.54
N VAL A 179 21.97 20.71 8.62
CA VAL A 179 20.91 20.35 7.65
C VAL A 179 21.37 19.23 6.71
N GLU A 180 22.62 19.26 6.28
CA GLU A 180 23.25 18.20 5.47
C GLU A 180 23.17 16.83 6.16
N THR A 181 23.60 16.78 7.42
CA THR A 181 23.61 15.54 8.20
C THR A 181 22.20 14.97 8.38
N ILE A 182 21.22 15.80 8.69
CA ILE A 182 19.83 15.38 8.86
C ILE A 182 19.29 14.80 7.54
N GLN A 183 19.58 15.40 6.40
CA GLN A 183 19.09 14.93 5.11
C GLN A 183 19.73 13.61 4.65
N GLN A 184 21.00 13.43 4.88
CA GLN A 184 21.68 12.16 4.61
C GLN A 184 21.10 11.02 5.43
N GLU A 185 20.86 11.25 6.73
CA GLU A 185 20.23 10.26 7.61
C GLU A 185 18.79 9.93 7.17
N GLN A 186 18.01 10.95 6.76
CA GLN A 186 16.66 10.75 6.24
C GLN A 186 16.66 9.92 4.95
N ASP A 187 17.54 10.20 4.00
CA ASP A 187 17.67 9.42 2.76
C ASP A 187 18.07 7.98 3.02
N ALA A 188 18.98 7.74 3.95
CA ALA A 188 19.39 6.40 4.35
C ALA A 188 18.19 5.58 4.88
N VAL A 189 17.34 6.20 5.72
CA VAL A 189 16.12 5.56 6.25
C VAL A 189 15.07 5.33 5.15
N ILE A 190 14.88 6.28 4.25
CA ILE A 190 13.92 6.17 3.14
C ILE A 190 14.28 5.01 2.21
N ARG A 191 15.57 4.82 1.93
CA ARG A 191 16.07 3.82 0.96
C ARG A 191 16.52 2.50 1.61
N ASP A 192 16.33 2.33 2.90
CA ASP A 192 16.67 1.08 3.59
C ASP A 192 15.76 -0.06 3.09
N MET A 193 16.37 -1.09 2.51
CA MET A 193 15.72 -2.31 2.01
C MET A 193 16.13 -3.56 2.80
N GLU A 194 17.01 -3.41 3.79
CA GLU A 194 17.59 -4.54 4.52
C GLU A 194 16.78 -4.89 5.77
N ASN A 195 16.10 -3.88 6.36
CA ASN A 195 15.38 -4.05 7.62
C ASN A 195 13.88 -4.27 7.42
N ASP A 196 13.36 -5.40 7.91
CA ASP A 196 11.93 -5.73 7.92
C ASP A 196 11.14 -4.81 8.88
N LEU A 197 11.76 -4.40 9.97
CA LEU A 197 11.17 -3.52 10.97
C LEU A 197 12.03 -2.27 11.15
N LEU A 198 11.43 -1.11 10.90
CA LEU A 198 12.09 0.18 11.04
C LEU A 198 11.33 1.06 12.02
N MET A 199 12.01 1.53 13.06
CA MET A 199 11.46 2.48 14.02
C MET A 199 12.13 3.85 13.86
N VAL A 200 11.35 4.88 13.49
CA VAL A 200 11.83 6.26 13.34
C VAL A 200 11.44 7.09 14.56
N GLN A 201 12.44 7.48 15.36
CA GLN A 201 12.28 8.30 16.55
C GLN A 201 12.84 9.71 16.31
N GLY A 202 12.22 10.71 16.90
CA GLY A 202 12.68 12.10 16.82
C GLY A 202 11.69 13.07 17.45
N VAL A 203 12.13 14.31 17.67
CA VAL A 203 11.30 15.40 18.21
C VAL A 203 10.16 15.79 17.26
N ALA A 204 9.19 16.54 17.74
CA ALA A 204 8.16 17.11 16.88
C ALA A 204 8.80 18.02 15.81
N GLY A 205 8.35 17.90 14.56
CA GLY A 205 8.92 18.63 13.42
C GLY A 205 10.20 18.05 12.79
N SER A 206 10.74 16.91 13.28
CA SER A 206 11.93 16.27 12.70
C SER A 206 11.70 15.54 11.36
N GLY A 207 10.51 15.64 10.77
CA GLY A 207 10.21 15.03 9.48
C GLY A 207 9.84 13.55 9.50
N LYS A 208 9.55 12.93 10.68
CA LYS A 208 9.21 11.50 10.78
C LYS A 208 8.11 11.05 9.83
N THR A 209 7.04 11.83 9.74
CA THR A 209 5.93 11.55 8.82
C THR A 209 6.36 11.67 7.37
N SER A 210 7.14 12.70 7.04
CA SER A 210 7.69 12.90 5.70
C SER A 210 8.57 11.71 5.30
N ILE A 211 9.45 11.25 6.19
CA ILE A 211 10.27 10.06 5.96
C ILE A 211 9.40 8.84 5.67
N ALA A 212 8.36 8.60 6.47
CA ALA A 212 7.46 7.45 6.29
C ALA A 212 6.76 7.48 4.91
N LEU A 213 6.28 8.65 4.48
CA LEU A 213 5.60 8.80 3.19
C LEU A 213 6.56 8.70 2.01
N HIS A 214 7.76 9.31 2.10
CA HIS A 214 8.81 9.14 1.07
C HIS A 214 9.29 7.69 1.00
N ARG A 215 9.38 6.99 2.13
CA ARG A 215 9.70 5.56 2.14
C ARG A 215 8.61 4.74 1.46
N ALA A 216 7.33 5.00 1.73
CA ALA A 216 6.22 4.34 1.04
C ALA A 216 6.31 4.57 -0.48
N ALA A 217 6.53 5.81 -0.93
CA ALA A 217 6.73 6.16 -2.32
C ALA A 217 7.96 5.45 -2.92
N TYR A 218 9.07 5.37 -2.19
CA TYR A 218 10.27 4.67 -2.62
C TYR A 218 10.05 3.17 -2.77
N LEU A 219 9.35 2.54 -1.81
CA LEU A 219 9.01 1.11 -1.87
C LEU A 219 8.09 0.78 -3.05
N MET A 220 7.10 1.62 -3.36
CA MET A 220 6.25 1.46 -4.54
C MET A 220 7.06 1.55 -5.84
N TYR A 221 7.95 2.52 -5.93
CA TYR A 221 8.84 2.67 -7.09
C TYR A 221 9.74 1.45 -7.30
N GLN A 222 10.36 0.92 -6.25
CA GLN A 222 11.15 -0.32 -6.31
C GLN A 222 10.26 -1.52 -6.60
N GLY A 223 9.03 -1.51 -6.12
CA GLY A 223 8.04 -2.57 -6.25
C GLY A 223 7.51 -2.76 -7.67
N LEU A 224 7.73 -1.82 -8.59
CA LEU A 224 7.45 -2.01 -10.02
C LEU A 224 8.14 -3.27 -10.59
N GLN A 225 9.24 -3.70 -9.97
CA GLN A 225 9.93 -4.96 -10.30
C GLN A 225 9.43 -6.17 -9.49
N THR A 226 8.81 -5.96 -8.31
CA THR A 226 8.44 -7.01 -7.34
C THR A 226 6.94 -7.18 -7.13
N LYS A 227 6.08 -6.52 -7.93
CA LYS A 227 4.61 -6.49 -7.81
C LYS A 227 4.08 -5.82 -6.54
N LEU A 228 4.88 -5.01 -5.87
CA LEU A 228 4.45 -4.21 -4.74
C LEU A 228 3.74 -2.97 -5.28
N SER A 229 2.44 -2.88 -5.09
CA SER A 229 1.59 -1.78 -5.55
C SER A 229 1.00 -1.00 -4.36
N ALA A 230 0.33 0.11 -4.62
CA ALA A 230 -0.39 0.87 -3.60
C ALA A 230 -1.36 0.01 -2.77
N ASN A 231 -1.94 -1.04 -3.37
CA ASN A 231 -2.85 -1.97 -2.71
C ASN A 231 -2.17 -2.89 -1.67
N ASN A 232 -0.84 -3.01 -1.69
CA ASN A 232 -0.07 -3.83 -0.75
C ASN A 232 0.50 -3.01 0.42
N ILE A 233 0.25 -1.69 0.44
CA ILE A 233 0.70 -0.77 1.48
C ILE A 233 -0.51 -0.26 2.25
N MET A 234 -0.43 -0.29 3.56
CA MET A 234 -1.44 0.28 4.45
C MET A 234 -0.80 1.27 5.40
N ILE A 235 -1.39 2.45 5.53
CA ILE A 235 -0.98 3.47 6.49
C ILE A 235 -2.03 3.53 7.60
N ILE A 236 -1.61 3.28 8.84
CA ILE A 236 -2.48 3.42 10.02
C ILE A 236 -2.23 4.79 10.64
N SER A 237 -3.24 5.63 10.57
CA SER A 237 -3.21 7.03 11.01
C SER A 237 -3.76 7.20 12.43
N PRO A 238 -3.27 8.17 13.21
CA PRO A 238 -3.78 8.45 14.56
C PRO A 238 -5.20 9.05 14.56
N ASN A 239 -5.60 9.72 13.46
CA ASN A 239 -6.92 10.32 13.29
C ASN A 239 -7.21 10.63 11.82
N THR A 240 -8.45 10.98 11.51
CA THR A 240 -8.94 11.26 10.16
C THR A 240 -8.35 12.53 9.53
N ILE A 241 -7.96 13.52 10.32
CA ILE A 241 -7.31 14.74 9.81
C ILE A 241 -5.94 14.38 9.24
N PHE A 242 -5.22 13.51 9.94
CA PHE A 242 -3.92 13.02 9.50
C PHE A 242 -4.03 12.13 8.25
N GLU A 243 -5.10 11.36 8.14
CA GLU A 243 -5.43 10.57 6.96
C GLU A 243 -5.64 11.47 5.72
N GLN A 244 -6.40 12.56 5.85
CA GLN A 244 -6.59 13.55 4.78
C GLN A 244 -5.27 14.22 4.37
N TYR A 245 -4.37 14.49 5.31
CA TYR A 245 -3.04 15.00 4.99
C TYR A 245 -2.24 14.03 4.16
N ILE A 246 -2.22 12.75 4.53
CA ILE A 246 -1.49 11.68 3.81
C ILE A 246 -2.00 11.55 2.37
N SER A 247 -3.33 11.53 2.17
CA SER A 247 -3.95 11.39 0.85
C SER A 247 -3.59 12.50 -0.14
N ASN A 248 -3.15 13.66 0.36
CA ASN A 248 -2.69 14.76 -0.49
C ASN A 248 -1.19 14.67 -0.80
N VAL A 249 -0.38 14.14 0.13
CA VAL A 249 1.09 14.15 -0.01
C VAL A 249 1.59 13.09 -0.98
N LEU A 250 1.04 11.88 -0.97
CA LEU A 250 1.51 10.80 -1.87
C LEU A 250 1.40 11.15 -3.36
N PRO A 251 0.28 11.72 -3.85
CA PRO A 251 0.20 12.20 -5.23
C PRO A 251 1.22 13.29 -5.57
N GLU A 252 1.57 14.15 -4.58
CA GLU A 252 2.65 15.13 -4.77
C GLU A 252 4.03 14.49 -4.94
N LEU A 253 4.24 13.28 -4.42
CA LEU A 253 5.45 12.49 -4.58
C LEU A 253 5.48 11.67 -5.87
N GLY A 254 4.40 11.72 -6.68
CA GLY A 254 4.27 10.99 -7.94
C GLY A 254 3.75 9.56 -7.80
N GLU A 255 3.06 9.26 -6.70
CA GLU A 255 2.51 7.93 -6.42
C GLU A 255 1.00 7.94 -6.28
N ASP A 256 0.39 6.78 -6.49
CA ASP A 256 -1.02 6.57 -6.19
C ASP A 256 -1.28 6.59 -4.68
N ASN A 257 -2.51 6.93 -4.32
CA ASN A 257 -2.93 6.88 -2.94
C ASN A 257 -2.95 5.43 -2.43
N VAL A 258 -2.37 5.24 -1.25
CA VAL A 258 -2.41 3.97 -0.53
C VAL A 258 -3.61 3.91 0.40
N ILE A 259 -3.95 2.70 0.83
CA ILE A 259 -5.00 2.48 1.83
C ILE A 259 -4.56 3.16 3.14
N SER A 260 -5.26 4.22 3.51
CA SER A 260 -5.08 4.91 4.79
C SER A 260 -6.30 4.65 5.67
N VAL A 261 -6.08 4.25 6.91
CA VAL A 261 -7.15 3.90 7.86
C VAL A 261 -6.82 4.42 9.25
N VAL A 262 -7.84 4.69 10.02
CA VAL A 262 -7.70 4.90 11.47
C VAL A 262 -7.87 3.56 12.18
N PHE A 263 -7.16 3.35 13.28
CA PHE A 263 -7.21 2.07 14.01
C PHE A 263 -8.64 1.65 14.40
N GLU A 264 -9.51 2.61 14.72
CA GLU A 264 -10.91 2.35 15.03
C GLU A 264 -11.69 1.72 13.86
N ASP A 265 -11.32 2.06 12.62
CA ASP A 265 -12.00 1.52 11.44
C ASP A 265 -11.55 0.08 11.16
N ILE A 266 -10.31 -0.28 11.49
CA ILE A 266 -9.84 -1.68 11.48
C ILE A 266 -10.67 -2.49 12.48
N LEU A 267 -10.87 -1.98 13.70
CA LEU A 267 -11.70 -2.65 14.70
C LEU A 267 -13.15 -2.83 14.23
N LYS A 268 -13.73 -1.82 13.58
CA LYS A 268 -15.11 -1.92 13.03
C LYS A 268 -15.21 -3.01 11.95
N MET A 269 -14.20 -3.09 11.07
CA MET A 269 -14.15 -4.13 10.04
C MET A 269 -14.05 -5.53 10.62
N LEU A 270 -13.20 -5.72 11.63
CA LEU A 270 -13.00 -7.02 12.29
C LEU A 270 -14.22 -7.45 13.14
N LEU A 271 -14.86 -6.51 13.80
CA LEU A 271 -15.95 -6.81 14.76
C LEU A 271 -17.35 -6.76 14.14
N LYS A 272 -17.48 -6.67 12.83
CA LYS A 272 -18.70 -6.77 12.00
C LYS A 272 -20.01 -6.51 12.77
N GLY A 273 -20.41 -5.23 12.88
CA GLY A 273 -21.69 -4.85 13.47
C GLY A 273 -21.78 -4.88 15.01
N ARG A 274 -20.72 -5.24 15.71
CA ARG A 274 -20.66 -5.12 17.17
C ARG A 274 -20.44 -3.67 17.58
N LYS A 275 -21.12 -3.23 18.64
CA LYS A 275 -20.96 -1.88 19.17
C LYS A 275 -19.59 -1.75 19.86
N ILE A 276 -18.76 -0.86 19.33
CA ILE A 276 -17.44 -0.56 19.86
C ILE A 276 -17.53 0.76 20.63
N GLN A 277 -16.93 0.83 21.80
CA GLN A 277 -16.79 2.07 22.55
C GLN A 277 -15.81 3.00 21.82
N SER A 278 -16.17 4.27 21.64
CA SER A 278 -15.27 5.25 21.04
C SER A 278 -14.07 5.55 21.95
N LYS A 279 -12.95 5.95 21.35
CA LYS A 279 -11.77 6.39 22.10
C LYS A 279 -12.09 7.55 23.06
N ASN A 280 -12.97 8.48 22.66
CA ASN A 280 -13.34 9.62 23.49
C ASN A 280 -14.16 9.17 24.70
N ASP A 281 -15.19 8.33 24.51
CA ASP A 281 -15.98 7.78 25.62
C ASP A 281 -15.10 6.96 26.59
N PHE A 282 -14.11 6.26 26.08
CA PHE A 282 -13.17 5.52 26.88
C PHE A 282 -12.27 6.44 27.72
N LEU A 283 -11.71 7.50 27.10
CA LEU A 283 -10.88 8.50 27.79
C LEU A 283 -11.68 9.28 28.83
N GLU A 284 -12.93 9.66 28.53
CA GLU A 284 -13.80 10.32 29.48
C GLU A 284 -14.01 9.47 30.74
N LYS A 285 -14.24 8.17 30.59
CA LYS A 285 -14.39 7.24 31.73
C LYS A 285 -13.13 7.13 32.60
N ILE A 286 -11.96 7.28 32.01
CA ILE A 286 -10.67 7.21 32.74
C ILE A 286 -10.39 8.53 33.45
N ILE A 287 -10.68 9.68 32.80
CA ILE A 287 -10.34 11.00 33.30
C ILE A 287 -11.37 11.49 34.32
N ALA A 288 -12.64 11.18 34.11
CA ALA A 288 -13.71 11.62 35.01
C ALA A 288 -13.49 11.14 36.46
N PRO A 289 -13.75 12.01 37.45
CA PRO A 289 -13.69 11.59 38.85
C PRO A 289 -14.80 10.56 39.10
N SER A 290 -14.42 9.31 39.37
CA SER A 290 -15.33 8.22 39.63
C SER A 290 -14.75 7.31 40.71
N GLN A 291 -15.63 6.78 41.58
CA GLN A 291 -15.25 5.73 42.56
C GLN A 291 -14.69 4.47 41.88
N TYR A 292 -14.99 4.25 40.60
CA TYR A 292 -14.53 3.10 39.80
C TYR A 292 -13.23 3.36 39.04
N LYS A 293 -12.65 4.56 39.14
CA LYS A 293 -11.43 4.94 38.41
C LYS A 293 -10.28 3.94 38.59
N LYS A 294 -10.07 3.47 39.83
CA LYS A 294 -9.03 2.49 40.13
C LYS A 294 -9.29 1.16 39.42
N ILE A 295 -10.54 0.66 39.47
CA ILE A 295 -10.93 -0.60 38.84
C ILE A 295 -10.75 -0.52 37.32
N TYR A 296 -11.11 0.59 36.70
CA TYR A 296 -10.88 0.80 35.25
C TYR A 296 -9.39 0.78 34.91
N LYS A 297 -8.56 1.48 35.71
CA LYS A 297 -7.11 1.50 35.50
C LYS A 297 -6.50 0.10 35.65
N ASP A 298 -6.80 -0.58 36.73
CA ASP A 298 -6.32 -1.94 36.99
C ASP A 298 -6.77 -2.92 35.89
N SER A 299 -8.01 -2.80 35.39
CA SER A 299 -8.54 -3.59 34.29
C SER A 299 -7.78 -3.34 32.97
N ILE A 300 -7.42 -2.09 32.69
CA ILE A 300 -6.64 -1.72 31.49
C ILE A 300 -5.24 -2.29 31.58
N GLU A 301 -4.58 -2.10 32.71
CA GLU A 301 -3.23 -2.62 32.94
C GLU A 301 -3.18 -4.14 32.81
N PHE A 302 -4.18 -4.84 33.38
CA PHE A 302 -4.30 -6.28 33.25
C PHE A 302 -4.55 -6.70 31.78
N LYS A 303 -5.49 -6.07 31.07
CA LYS A 303 -5.82 -6.41 29.69
C LYS A 303 -4.69 -6.08 28.71
N ALA A 304 -3.82 -5.11 29.04
CA ALA A 304 -2.62 -4.77 28.27
C ALA A 304 -1.40 -5.64 28.63
N SER A 305 -1.53 -6.52 29.63
CA SER A 305 -0.41 -7.35 30.08
C SER A 305 -0.20 -8.58 29.17
N LYS A 306 1.04 -9.06 29.13
CA LYS A 306 1.39 -10.30 28.42
C LYS A 306 0.61 -11.51 28.99
N LEU A 307 0.39 -11.53 30.30
CA LEU A 307 -0.38 -12.57 30.98
C LEU A 307 -1.80 -12.67 30.42
N PHE A 308 -2.45 -11.53 30.16
CA PHE A 308 -3.80 -11.56 29.58
C PHE A 308 -3.78 -12.11 28.15
N GLY A 309 -2.76 -11.79 27.36
CA GLY A 309 -2.56 -12.40 26.04
C GLY A 309 -2.43 -13.93 26.13
N GLU A 310 -1.60 -14.43 27.02
CA GLU A 310 -1.42 -15.88 27.24
C GLU A 310 -2.73 -16.57 27.71
N ILE A 311 -3.52 -15.89 28.52
CA ILE A 311 -4.85 -16.39 28.93
C ILE A 311 -5.80 -16.46 27.74
N LEU A 312 -5.81 -15.44 26.87
CA LEU A 312 -6.64 -15.42 25.66
C LEU A 312 -6.22 -16.51 24.67
N ASP A 313 -4.93 -16.68 24.44
CA ASP A 313 -4.42 -17.72 23.55
C ASP A 313 -4.83 -19.12 24.03
N LYS A 314 -4.70 -19.36 25.34
CA LYS A 314 -5.15 -20.61 25.94
C LYS A 314 -6.66 -20.78 25.83
N PHE A 315 -7.43 -19.73 26.11
CA PHE A 315 -8.89 -19.77 25.98
C PHE A 315 -9.32 -20.09 24.53
N ILE A 316 -8.71 -19.42 23.54
CA ILE A 316 -9.00 -19.68 22.11
C ILE A 316 -8.63 -21.12 21.73
N TYR A 317 -7.53 -21.65 22.26
CA TYR A 317 -7.14 -23.04 22.05
C TYR A 317 -8.14 -24.02 22.69
N ASP A 318 -8.63 -23.74 23.89
CA ASP A 318 -9.55 -24.61 24.64
C ASP A 318 -10.99 -24.61 24.06
N ILE A 319 -11.41 -23.54 23.34
CA ILE A 319 -12.77 -23.46 22.77
C ILE A 319 -13.13 -24.68 21.92
N PRO A 320 -12.38 -25.09 20.89
CA PRO A 320 -12.73 -26.24 20.06
C PRO A 320 -12.63 -27.56 20.80
N CYS A 321 -11.83 -27.62 21.88
CA CYS A 321 -11.62 -28.85 22.65
C CYS A 321 -12.72 -29.10 23.72
N GLN A 322 -13.22 -28.04 24.34
CA GLN A 322 -14.00 -28.13 25.55
C GLN A 322 -15.39 -27.45 25.48
N TRP A 323 -15.57 -26.50 24.56
CA TRP A 323 -16.71 -25.60 24.53
C TRP A 323 -17.61 -25.78 23.29
N ILE A 324 -17.11 -26.44 22.25
CA ILE A 324 -17.91 -26.77 21.07
C ILE A 324 -18.36 -28.21 21.21
N GLU A 325 -19.66 -28.40 21.35
CA GLU A 325 -20.28 -29.73 21.31
C GLU A 325 -20.58 -30.06 19.85
N PHE A 326 -20.09 -31.19 19.41
CA PHE A 326 -20.34 -31.69 18.07
C PHE A 326 -21.34 -32.83 18.15
N ASP A 327 -22.33 -32.82 17.27
CA ASP A 327 -23.30 -33.89 17.10
C ASP A 327 -23.13 -34.54 15.72
N ASP A 328 -23.67 -35.74 15.56
CA ASP A 328 -23.75 -36.40 14.27
C ASP A 328 -24.71 -35.62 13.35
N VAL A 329 -24.26 -35.29 12.13
CA VAL A 329 -25.05 -34.57 11.14
C VAL A 329 -25.87 -35.55 10.31
N TYR A 330 -27.17 -35.38 10.30
CA TYR A 330 -28.12 -36.20 9.52
C TYR A 330 -28.76 -35.35 8.41
N TYR A 331 -28.86 -35.91 7.22
CA TYR A 331 -29.59 -35.32 6.11
C TYR A 331 -30.50 -36.42 5.51
N GLU A 332 -31.84 -36.12 5.39
CA GLU A 332 -32.85 -37.07 4.93
C GLU A 332 -32.84 -38.43 5.67
N GLY A 333 -32.54 -38.41 6.96
CA GLY A 333 -32.49 -39.60 7.81
C GLY A 333 -31.21 -40.42 7.70
N THR A 334 -30.24 -40.02 6.89
CA THR A 334 -28.93 -40.65 6.74
C THR A 334 -27.86 -39.87 7.46
N CYS A 335 -27.04 -40.53 8.28
CA CYS A 335 -25.86 -39.88 8.89
C CYS A 335 -24.85 -39.53 7.83
N VAL A 336 -24.61 -38.23 7.61
CA VAL A 336 -23.70 -37.70 6.61
C VAL A 336 -22.27 -37.67 7.16
N VAL A 337 -22.13 -37.24 8.40
CA VAL A 337 -20.82 -37.18 9.10
C VAL A 337 -21.06 -37.34 10.60
N ASN A 338 -20.19 -38.09 11.27
CA ASN A 338 -20.27 -38.27 12.70
C ASN A 338 -19.47 -37.19 13.47
N ARG A 339 -19.85 -36.98 14.72
CA ARG A 339 -19.22 -35.98 15.62
C ARG A 339 -17.72 -36.13 15.74
N GLN A 340 -17.20 -37.35 15.75
CA GLN A 340 -15.75 -37.61 15.89
C GLN A 340 -14.98 -37.05 14.70
N THR A 341 -15.50 -37.26 13.49
CA THR A 341 -14.88 -36.71 12.26
C THR A 341 -14.88 -35.20 12.24
N LEU A 342 -15.96 -34.57 12.72
CA LEU A 342 -16.06 -33.10 12.84
C LEU A 342 -15.03 -32.56 13.84
N GLN A 343 -14.94 -33.20 15.00
CA GLN A 343 -13.99 -32.83 16.04
C GLN A 343 -12.53 -32.99 15.57
N ASP A 344 -12.19 -34.11 14.93
CA ASP A 344 -10.85 -34.37 14.43
C ASP A 344 -10.43 -33.35 13.35
N LYS A 345 -11.36 -32.92 12.49
CA LYS A 345 -11.09 -31.89 11.47
C LYS A 345 -10.79 -30.52 12.07
N ILE A 346 -11.50 -30.13 13.14
CA ILE A 346 -11.23 -28.85 13.82
C ILE A 346 -9.93 -28.90 14.61
N LEU A 347 -9.64 -30.01 15.30
CA LEU A 347 -8.43 -30.15 16.11
C LEU A 347 -7.16 -30.33 15.26
N GLY A 348 -7.26 -30.96 14.09
CA GLY A 348 -6.12 -31.32 13.25
C GLY A 348 -5.34 -30.15 12.60
N ARG A 349 -5.84 -28.91 12.66
CA ARG A 349 -5.22 -27.74 12.04
C ARG A 349 -4.94 -26.65 13.07
N THR A 350 -3.82 -26.75 13.77
CA THR A 350 -3.48 -25.86 14.90
C THR A 350 -3.25 -24.39 14.52
N GLU A 351 -2.75 -24.12 13.30
CA GLU A 351 -2.40 -22.75 12.88
C GLU A 351 -3.53 -21.95 12.21
N THR A 352 -4.65 -22.60 11.89
CA THR A 352 -5.77 -21.94 11.22
C THR A 352 -6.71 -21.29 12.24
N PRO A 353 -7.11 -20.01 12.08
CA PRO A 353 -8.07 -19.35 12.96
C PRO A 353 -9.40 -20.11 13.06
N LEU A 354 -9.99 -20.14 14.26
CA LEU A 354 -11.20 -20.91 14.54
C LEU A 354 -12.36 -20.58 13.59
N GLY A 355 -12.57 -19.30 13.28
CA GLY A 355 -13.63 -18.89 12.34
C GLY A 355 -13.46 -19.50 10.95
N ILE A 356 -12.24 -19.54 10.44
CA ILE A 356 -11.94 -20.17 9.14
C ILE A 356 -12.12 -21.68 9.20
N LYS A 357 -11.75 -22.32 10.33
CA LYS A 357 -11.99 -23.75 10.52
C LYS A 357 -13.48 -24.10 10.49
N LEU A 358 -14.31 -23.27 11.13
CA LEU A 358 -15.76 -23.46 11.14
C LEU A 358 -16.35 -23.28 9.73
N GLU A 359 -15.94 -22.25 8.98
CA GLU A 359 -16.34 -22.06 7.57
C GLU A 359 -15.93 -23.27 6.71
N GLN A 360 -14.71 -23.77 6.87
CA GLN A 360 -14.25 -24.97 6.13
C GLN A 360 -15.01 -26.23 6.53
N LEU A 361 -15.43 -26.34 7.79
CA LEU A 361 -16.23 -27.46 8.26
C LEU A 361 -17.64 -27.43 7.67
N GLU A 362 -18.23 -26.24 7.64
CA GLU A 362 -19.52 -25.98 7.00
C GLU A 362 -19.48 -26.36 5.51
N ASP A 363 -18.48 -25.88 4.78
CA ASP A 363 -18.30 -26.21 3.37
C ASP A 363 -18.13 -27.73 3.17
N TYR A 364 -17.37 -28.38 4.04
CA TYR A 364 -17.21 -29.84 4.01
C TYR A 364 -18.51 -30.61 4.19
N ILE A 365 -19.36 -30.19 5.15
CA ILE A 365 -20.67 -30.80 5.37
C ILE A 365 -21.56 -30.59 4.13
N LEU A 366 -21.57 -29.39 3.58
CA LEU A 366 -22.33 -29.08 2.37
C LEU A 366 -21.85 -29.88 1.15
N GLU A 367 -20.55 -30.14 1.02
CA GLU A 367 -20.02 -31.00 -0.03
C GLU A 367 -20.44 -32.46 0.14
N LEU A 368 -20.52 -32.96 1.35
CA LEU A 368 -21.00 -34.32 1.63
C LEU A 368 -22.49 -34.49 1.30
N ILE A 369 -23.30 -33.46 1.57
CA ILE A 369 -24.75 -33.49 1.31
C ILE A 369 -25.07 -33.35 -0.18
N PHE A 370 -24.43 -32.35 -0.84
CA PHE A 370 -24.81 -31.93 -2.20
C PHE A 370 -23.79 -32.35 -3.29
N GLY A 371 -22.67 -32.96 -2.90
CA GLY A 371 -21.56 -33.33 -3.79
C GLY A 371 -20.69 -32.13 -4.22
N THR A 372 -19.55 -32.40 -4.84
CA THR A 372 -18.59 -31.41 -5.34
C THR A 372 -19.05 -30.68 -6.60
N GLY A 373 -20.24 -31.02 -7.13
CA GLY A 373 -20.80 -30.42 -8.35
C GLY A 373 -21.29 -28.99 -8.14
N LYS A 374 -20.86 -28.04 -8.96
CA LYS A 374 -21.36 -26.65 -9.04
C LYS A 374 -22.83 -26.57 -9.54
N GLY A 375 -23.69 -27.51 -9.12
CA GLY A 375 -25.11 -27.57 -9.52
C GLY A 375 -25.89 -26.36 -9.00
N ARG A 376 -26.31 -25.48 -9.92
CA ARG A 376 -27.16 -24.31 -9.62
C ARG A 376 -28.55 -24.63 -9.05
N GLY A 377 -28.96 -25.89 -9.10
CA GLY A 377 -30.32 -26.35 -8.67
C GLY A 377 -30.57 -26.29 -7.17
N HIS A 378 -29.54 -26.34 -6.31
CA HIS A 378 -29.69 -26.46 -4.86
C HIS A 378 -29.32 -25.21 -4.07
N LYS A 379 -29.21 -24.02 -4.70
CA LYS A 379 -28.74 -22.81 -4.02
C LYS A 379 -29.65 -22.36 -2.87
N ALA A 380 -30.95 -22.49 -3.01
CA ALA A 380 -31.92 -22.14 -1.96
C ALA A 380 -31.88 -23.16 -0.81
N GLU A 381 -31.73 -24.43 -1.16
CA GLU A 381 -31.65 -25.55 -0.21
C GLU A 381 -30.33 -25.54 0.55
N LYS A 382 -29.22 -25.29 -0.12
CA LYS A 382 -27.92 -25.04 0.50
C LYS A 382 -27.94 -23.88 1.49
N ASN A 383 -28.63 -22.78 1.18
CA ASN A 383 -28.76 -21.64 2.11
C ASN A 383 -29.64 -21.96 3.33
N LEU A 384 -30.63 -22.83 3.22
CA LEU A 384 -31.43 -23.29 4.35
C LEU A 384 -30.61 -24.21 5.26
N VAL A 385 -29.94 -25.21 4.68
CA VAL A 385 -29.04 -26.11 5.42
C VAL A 385 -27.92 -25.35 6.09
N LYS A 386 -27.36 -24.33 5.43
CA LYS A 386 -26.32 -23.45 5.99
C LYS A 386 -26.79 -22.64 7.21
N GLN A 387 -28.08 -22.41 7.39
CA GLN A 387 -28.64 -21.74 8.56
C GLN A 387 -28.90 -22.70 9.76
N GLU A 388 -28.94 -23.99 9.49
CA GLU A 388 -29.19 -25.05 10.50
C GLU A 388 -27.86 -25.66 10.99
N ILE A 389 -26.80 -25.62 10.21
CA ILE A 389 -25.43 -26.01 10.60
C ILE A 389 -24.76 -24.86 11.40
#